data_9863245969c6fe98450643badb8727a6
#
_entry.id   9863245969c6fe98450643badb8727a6
#
_cell.length_a   1.000
_cell.length_b   1.000
_cell.length_c   1.000
_cell.angle_alpha   90.00
_cell.angle_beta   90.00
_cell.angle_gamma   90.00
#
_symmetry.space_group_name_H-M   'P 1'
#
loop_
_entity.id
_entity.type
_entity.pdbx_description
1 polymer ?
#
loop_
_entity_poly.entity_id
_entity_poly.type
_entity_poly.pdbx_seq_one_letter_code
_entity_poly.pdbx_strand_id
1 'polypeptide(L)'
;HVMMGATQIDQYGNQNIAAIGDFQKPKAQLLGLRGAPGNLINHRTSYWVPNHTKRSFVSKVDVVSGPGYDRMSEIGEPSNRYHDLHRVVSNLGVFDFETPDRQMRLRSIHPGVEIDEVVENTDFEIVIPDDLELSRVPSEAELEIIKIIDPTELRYSEVQDV
;
A
#
# COMPACT_ATOMS: atom_id res chain seq x y z
N HIS A 1 0.96 6.92 -14.24
CA HIS A 1 0.55 6.32 -12.96
C HIS A 1 0.77 4.82 -13.00
N VAL A 2 1.39 4.27 -11.96
CA VAL A 2 1.65 2.85 -11.82
C VAL A 2 0.91 2.34 -10.59
N MET A 3 0.25 1.17 -10.70
CA MET A 3 -0.30 0.42 -9.57
C MET A 3 0.60 -0.78 -9.33
N MET A 4 1.08 -0.97 -8.11
CA MET A 4 1.97 -2.06 -7.72
C MET A 4 1.45 -2.79 -6.49
N GLY A 5 1.76 -4.08 -6.36
CA GLY A 5 1.58 -4.80 -5.10
C GLY A 5 2.72 -4.53 -4.12
N ALA A 6 2.49 -4.81 -2.85
CA ALA A 6 3.52 -4.86 -1.83
C ALA A 6 3.27 -6.06 -0.91
N THR A 7 4.31 -6.84 -0.63
CA THR A 7 4.24 -7.90 0.39
C THR A 7 4.41 -7.32 1.78
N GLN A 8 5.27 -6.31 1.90
CA GLN A 8 5.37 -5.45 3.09
C GLN A 8 5.43 -4.00 2.64
N ILE A 9 4.81 -3.12 3.42
CA ILE A 9 4.89 -1.67 3.30
C ILE A 9 5.02 -1.07 4.70
N ASP A 10 5.83 0.00 4.86
CA ASP A 10 5.95 0.71 6.13
C ASP A 10 5.29 2.10 6.10
N GLN A 11 5.37 2.79 7.22
CA GLN A 11 4.74 4.11 7.43
C GLN A 11 5.19 5.20 6.43
N TYR A 12 6.33 5.06 5.78
CA TYR A 12 6.83 6.01 4.76
C TYR A 12 6.60 5.54 3.34
N GLY A 13 6.01 4.36 3.16
CA GLY A 13 5.74 3.77 1.87
C GLY A 13 6.93 3.03 1.26
N ASN A 14 7.94 2.65 2.05
CA ASN A 14 8.94 1.71 1.57
C ASN A 14 8.26 0.39 1.24
N GLN A 15 8.54 -0.13 0.05
CA GLN A 15 7.93 -1.36 -0.47
C GLN A 15 8.91 -2.52 -0.39
N ASN A 16 8.44 -3.70 0.01
CA ASN A 16 9.16 -4.95 -0.13
C ASN A 16 8.39 -5.97 -0.98
N ILE A 17 9.03 -6.41 -2.05
CA ILE A 17 8.62 -7.55 -2.89
C ILE A 17 9.80 -8.50 -3.18
N ALA A 18 10.90 -8.35 -2.43
CA ALA A 18 12.15 -9.08 -2.69
C ALA A 18 12.32 -10.35 -1.84
N ALA A 19 12.22 -10.21 -0.52
CA ALA A 19 12.45 -11.31 0.41
C ALA A 19 11.88 -11.00 1.79
N ILE A 20 11.50 -12.02 2.54
CA ILE A 20 11.12 -11.92 3.95
C ILE A 20 12.27 -12.40 4.82
N GLY A 21 12.62 -11.61 5.83
CA GLY A 21 13.78 -11.84 6.69
C GLY A 21 15.08 -11.25 6.10
N ASP A 22 16.22 -11.74 6.57
CA ASP A 22 17.53 -11.29 6.13
C ASP A 22 17.75 -11.56 4.62
N PHE A 23 18.16 -10.55 3.87
CA PHE A 23 18.36 -10.64 2.42
C PHE A 23 19.39 -11.71 2.00
N GLN A 24 20.43 -11.93 2.82
CA GLN A 24 21.47 -12.92 2.55
C GLN A 24 21.01 -14.35 2.85
N LYS A 25 20.05 -14.50 3.79
CA LYS A 25 19.47 -15.79 4.17
C LYS A 25 17.97 -15.65 4.43
N PRO A 26 17.17 -15.42 3.38
CA PRO A 26 15.75 -15.12 3.55
C PRO A 26 14.96 -16.32 4.06
N LYS A 27 13.94 -16.05 4.89
CA LYS A 27 12.91 -17.02 5.27
C LYS A 27 12.03 -17.39 4.09
N ALA A 28 11.77 -16.41 3.22
CA ALA A 28 11.04 -16.59 1.97
C ALA A 28 11.64 -15.70 0.88
N GLN A 29 11.95 -16.31 -0.27
CA GLN A 29 12.33 -15.58 -1.48
C GLN A 29 11.04 -15.18 -2.21
N LEU A 30 10.92 -13.88 -2.53
CA LEU A 30 9.78 -13.34 -3.29
C LEU A 30 10.17 -13.10 -4.76
N LEU A 31 9.45 -12.19 -5.43
CA LEU A 31 9.65 -11.91 -6.86
C LEU A 31 10.94 -11.16 -7.18
N GLY A 32 11.64 -10.61 -6.18
CA GLY A 32 12.80 -9.75 -6.34
C GLY A 32 12.40 -8.28 -6.56
N LEU A 33 13.38 -7.44 -6.92
CA LEU A 33 13.15 -5.99 -7.02
C LEU A 33 12.29 -5.61 -8.24
N ARG A 34 12.38 -6.37 -9.33
CA ARG A 34 11.65 -6.09 -10.58
C ARG A 34 11.89 -4.64 -11.05
N GLY A 35 10.84 -3.99 -11.54
CA GLY A 35 10.83 -2.58 -11.92
C GLY A 35 10.53 -1.61 -10.76
N ALA A 36 10.39 -2.09 -9.51
CA ALA A 36 9.95 -1.26 -8.40
C ALA A 36 10.81 -0.01 -8.18
N PRO A 37 12.16 -0.08 -8.11
CA PRO A 37 12.97 1.12 -7.90
C PRO A 37 12.75 2.17 -8.99
N GLY A 38 12.75 1.74 -10.26
CA GLY A 38 12.58 2.64 -11.40
C GLY A 38 11.18 3.27 -11.45
N ASN A 39 10.14 2.50 -11.13
CA ASN A 39 8.77 3.02 -11.09
C ASN A 39 8.60 4.06 -9.99
N LEU A 40 9.08 3.78 -8.77
CA LEU A 40 8.87 4.66 -7.63
C LEU A 40 9.62 6.00 -7.72
N ILE A 41 10.75 6.05 -8.39
CA ILE A 41 11.50 7.30 -8.58
C ILE A 41 11.08 8.12 -9.81
N ASN A 42 10.33 7.52 -10.76
CA ASN A 42 9.99 8.17 -12.04
C ASN A 42 8.49 8.39 -12.27
N HIS A 43 7.62 7.74 -11.49
CA HIS A 43 6.19 7.75 -11.76
C HIS A 43 5.39 7.95 -10.46
N ARG A 44 4.24 8.63 -10.60
CA ARG A 44 3.20 8.56 -9.58
C ARG A 44 2.80 7.10 -9.39
N THR A 45 2.93 6.60 -8.16
CA THR A 45 2.72 5.20 -7.82
C THR A 45 1.65 5.07 -6.73
N SER A 46 0.79 4.07 -6.89
CA SER A 46 -0.12 3.60 -5.83
C SER A 46 0.12 2.13 -5.55
N TYR A 47 -0.21 1.70 -4.34
CA TYR A 47 -0.10 0.31 -3.93
C TYR A 47 -1.47 -0.33 -3.77
N TRP A 48 -1.57 -1.60 -4.15
CA TRP A 48 -2.64 -2.51 -3.79
C TRP A 48 -2.10 -3.57 -2.83
N VAL A 49 -2.64 -3.61 -1.61
CA VAL A 49 -2.25 -4.56 -0.56
C VAL A 49 -3.51 -5.25 -0.05
N PRO A 50 -3.97 -6.33 -0.72
CA PRO A 50 -5.29 -6.94 -0.49
C PRO A 50 -5.50 -7.46 0.93
N ASN A 51 -4.44 -7.88 1.61
CA ASN A 51 -4.49 -8.44 2.96
C ASN A 51 -3.81 -7.49 3.95
N HIS A 52 -4.59 -6.60 4.57
CA HIS A 52 -4.10 -5.65 5.57
C HIS A 52 -3.89 -6.38 6.89
N THR A 53 -2.66 -6.66 7.22
CA THR A 53 -2.23 -7.33 8.44
C THR A 53 -0.91 -6.75 8.95
N LYS A 54 -0.56 -6.99 10.21
CA LYS A 54 0.77 -6.66 10.76
C LYS A 54 1.95 -7.32 10.04
N ARG A 55 1.69 -8.27 9.13
CA ARG A 55 2.73 -8.88 8.28
C ARG A 55 2.96 -8.10 6.98
N SER A 56 1.93 -7.37 6.54
CA SER A 56 1.97 -6.54 5.32
C SER A 56 2.19 -5.06 5.63
N PHE A 57 1.57 -4.53 6.68
CA PHE A 57 1.77 -3.17 7.20
C PHE A 57 2.72 -3.22 8.40
N VAL A 58 4.02 -3.15 8.12
CA VAL A 58 5.09 -3.40 9.07
C VAL A 58 5.75 -2.11 9.54
N SER A 59 6.25 -2.08 10.78
CA SER A 59 7.02 -0.93 11.30
C SER A 59 8.29 -0.66 10.49
N LYS A 60 8.85 -1.72 9.86
CA LYS A 60 10.00 -1.63 8.97
C LYS A 60 10.00 -2.80 8.01
N VAL A 61 10.13 -2.53 6.72
CA VAL A 61 10.27 -3.58 5.71
C VAL A 61 11.61 -4.32 5.84
N ASP A 62 11.60 -5.63 5.61
CA ASP A 62 12.82 -6.45 5.68
C ASP A 62 13.83 -6.08 4.58
N VAL A 63 13.33 -5.75 3.38
CA VAL A 63 14.12 -5.33 2.24
C VAL A 63 13.41 -4.18 1.52
N VAL A 64 14.14 -3.11 1.21
CA VAL A 64 13.61 -1.99 0.42
C VAL A 64 13.73 -2.32 -1.07
N SER A 65 12.63 -2.78 -1.68
CA SER A 65 12.52 -2.97 -3.13
C SER A 65 12.21 -1.68 -3.87
N GLY A 66 11.45 -0.80 -3.21
CA GLY A 66 11.11 0.52 -3.68
C GLY A 66 11.13 1.52 -2.52
N PRO A 67 11.82 2.66 -2.69
CA PRO A 67 12.01 3.63 -1.60
C PRO A 67 10.72 4.39 -1.29
N GLY A 68 10.48 4.62 0.00
CA GLY A 68 9.47 5.52 0.54
C GLY A 68 9.98 6.96 0.67
N TYR A 69 9.17 7.81 1.28
CA TYR A 69 9.46 9.24 1.41
C TYR A 69 10.67 9.54 2.29
N ASP A 70 10.92 8.77 3.35
CA ASP A 70 12.11 8.90 4.20
C ASP A 70 13.39 8.68 3.40
N ARG A 71 13.45 7.58 2.65
CA ARG A 71 14.61 7.22 1.82
C ARG A 71 14.84 8.23 0.69
N MET A 72 13.77 8.65 0.04
CA MET A 72 13.89 9.62 -1.05
C MET A 72 14.27 11.02 -0.55
N SER A 73 13.90 11.39 0.66
CA SER A 73 14.38 12.61 1.32
C SER A 73 15.89 12.55 1.61
N GLU A 74 16.41 11.41 2.08
CA GLU A 74 17.84 11.19 2.32
C GLU A 74 18.66 11.24 1.03
N ILE A 75 18.16 10.65 -0.06
CA ILE A 75 18.83 10.62 -1.37
C ILE A 75 18.87 12.02 -2.00
N GLY A 76 17.78 12.79 -1.90
CA GLY A 76 17.68 14.16 -2.38
C GLY A 76 17.63 14.31 -3.91
N GLU A 77 17.80 15.57 -4.36
CA GLU A 77 17.80 15.94 -5.78
C GLU A 77 19.07 15.44 -6.51
N PRO A 78 18.95 15.03 -7.78
CA PRO A 78 17.75 15.08 -8.63
C PRO A 78 16.89 13.82 -8.56
N SER A 79 17.23 12.83 -7.74
CA SER A 79 16.61 11.49 -7.77
C SER A 79 15.18 11.48 -7.24
N ASN A 80 14.84 12.39 -6.31
CA ASN A 80 13.51 12.44 -5.69
C ASN A 80 12.50 13.33 -6.44
N ARG A 81 12.91 14.05 -7.49
CA ARG A 81 12.08 15.09 -8.16
C ARG A 81 10.74 14.57 -8.74
N TYR A 82 10.64 13.30 -9.06
CA TYR A 82 9.44 12.68 -9.62
C TYR A 82 8.82 11.62 -8.70
N HIS A 83 9.41 11.47 -7.49
CA HIS A 83 8.88 10.53 -6.51
C HIS A 83 7.53 11.02 -5.98
N ASP A 84 6.50 10.24 -6.23
CA ASP A 84 5.13 10.57 -5.83
C ASP A 84 4.37 9.28 -5.47
N LEU A 85 4.32 8.96 -4.18
CA LEU A 85 3.47 7.90 -3.65
C LEU A 85 2.09 8.49 -3.40
N HIS A 86 1.12 8.08 -4.23
CA HIS A 86 -0.19 8.70 -4.26
C HIS A 86 -1.16 8.07 -3.27
N ARG A 87 -1.31 6.75 -3.31
CA ARG A 87 -2.27 6.02 -2.46
C ARG A 87 -1.75 4.63 -2.11
N VAL A 88 -2.20 4.15 -0.96
CA VAL A 88 -2.18 2.73 -0.61
C VAL A 88 -3.63 2.30 -0.44
N VAL A 89 -4.03 1.22 -1.10
CA VAL A 89 -5.38 0.67 -1.01
C VAL A 89 -5.27 -0.74 -0.45
N SER A 90 -6.04 -1.02 0.58
CA SER A 90 -6.16 -2.36 1.17
C SER A 90 -7.62 -2.80 1.24
N ASN A 91 -7.89 -3.96 1.82
CA ASN A 91 -9.25 -4.40 2.12
C ASN A 91 -9.91 -3.63 3.27
N LEU A 92 -9.16 -2.87 4.08
CA LEU A 92 -9.70 -2.10 5.20
C LEU A 92 -9.93 -0.61 4.87
N GLY A 93 -9.13 -0.03 3.96
CA GLY A 93 -9.25 1.39 3.66
C GLY A 93 -8.29 1.90 2.61
N VAL A 94 -8.32 3.20 2.42
CA VAL A 94 -7.44 3.96 1.51
C VAL A 94 -6.56 4.88 2.35
N PHE A 95 -5.28 4.91 2.02
CA PHE A 95 -4.26 5.68 2.73
C PHE A 95 -3.52 6.61 1.78
N ASP A 96 -2.98 7.69 2.32
CA ASP A 96 -2.08 8.61 1.63
C ASP A 96 -0.88 9.01 2.50
N PHE A 97 -0.06 9.93 1.99
CA PHE A 97 1.12 10.46 2.67
C PHE A 97 1.05 11.99 2.75
N GLU A 98 -0.17 12.54 2.84
CA GLU A 98 -0.42 13.99 2.90
C GLU A 98 -0.30 14.52 4.34
N THR A 99 0.77 14.12 5.04
CA THR A 99 1.18 14.61 6.36
C THR A 99 2.44 15.47 6.24
N PRO A 100 2.77 16.34 7.21
CA PRO A 100 3.97 17.18 7.14
C PRO A 100 5.28 16.41 6.98
N ASP A 101 5.38 15.25 7.60
CA ASP A 101 6.54 14.36 7.60
C ASP A 101 6.41 13.18 6.64
N ARG A 102 5.38 13.20 5.78
CA ARG A 102 5.10 12.15 4.79
C ARG A 102 4.89 10.76 5.37
N GLN A 103 4.37 10.67 6.59
CA GLN A 103 3.90 9.40 7.15
C GLN A 103 2.55 9.02 6.58
N MET A 104 2.29 7.69 6.54
CA MET A 104 1.02 7.14 6.07
C MET A 104 -0.14 7.61 6.96
N ARG A 105 -1.19 8.12 6.31
CA ARG A 105 -2.41 8.59 6.92
C ARG A 105 -3.59 7.80 6.38
N LEU A 106 -4.52 7.41 7.24
CA LEU A 106 -5.81 6.85 6.82
C LEU A 106 -6.64 7.97 6.18
N ARG A 107 -6.94 7.85 4.90
CA ARG A 107 -7.72 8.83 4.13
C ARG A 107 -9.21 8.53 4.17
N SER A 108 -9.57 7.26 3.99
CA SER A 108 -10.94 6.79 4.12
C SER A 108 -10.97 5.33 4.54
N ILE A 109 -12.01 4.97 5.28
CA ILE A 109 -12.27 3.61 5.72
C ILE A 109 -13.34 2.96 4.84
N HIS A 110 -13.25 1.67 4.58
CA HIS A 110 -14.27 0.99 3.79
C HIS A 110 -15.56 0.77 4.60
N PRO A 111 -16.74 0.77 3.96
CA PRO A 111 -18.00 0.50 4.65
C PRO A 111 -17.98 -0.85 5.38
N GLY A 112 -18.36 -0.83 6.65
CA GLY A 112 -18.38 -2.03 7.50
C GLY A 112 -17.07 -2.34 8.24
N VAL A 113 -16.00 -1.57 7.98
CA VAL A 113 -14.73 -1.68 8.70
C VAL A 113 -14.71 -0.67 9.85
N GLU A 114 -14.19 -1.06 11.01
CA GLU A 114 -14.00 -0.18 12.16
C GLU A 114 -12.55 0.36 12.21
N ILE A 115 -12.37 1.56 12.77
CA ILE A 115 -11.04 2.18 12.89
C ILE A 115 -10.09 1.31 13.71
N ASP A 116 -10.60 0.71 14.79
CA ASP A 116 -9.82 -0.17 15.66
C ASP A 116 -9.26 -1.37 14.89
N GLU A 117 -10.01 -1.91 13.92
CA GLU A 117 -9.55 -2.99 13.06
C GLU A 117 -8.35 -2.57 12.20
N VAL A 118 -8.35 -1.34 11.66
CA VAL A 118 -7.20 -0.80 10.93
C VAL A 118 -5.98 -0.68 11.84
N VAL A 119 -6.16 -0.13 13.04
CA VAL A 119 -5.09 0.06 14.02
C VAL A 119 -4.52 -1.28 14.49
N GLU A 120 -5.38 -2.24 14.82
CA GLU A 120 -4.96 -3.57 15.29
C GLU A 120 -4.19 -4.36 14.24
N ASN A 121 -4.46 -4.12 12.96
CA ASN A 121 -3.78 -4.80 11.84
C ASN A 121 -2.58 -4.04 11.27
N THR A 122 -2.23 -2.88 11.83
CA THR A 122 -1.06 -2.07 11.44
C THR A 122 0.04 -2.16 12.52
N ASP A 123 1.29 -2.42 12.12
CA ASP A 123 2.44 -2.55 13.05
C ASP A 123 3.23 -1.24 13.20
N PHE A 124 2.58 -0.10 12.99
CA PHE A 124 3.10 1.24 13.24
C PHE A 124 1.95 2.18 13.63
N GLU A 125 2.29 3.33 14.20
CA GLU A 125 1.31 4.36 14.51
C GLU A 125 0.82 5.02 13.21
N ILE A 126 -0.47 4.82 12.89
CA ILE A 126 -1.08 5.40 11.71
C ILE A 126 -1.74 6.75 12.05
N VAL A 127 -1.55 7.73 11.18
CA VAL A 127 -2.19 9.03 11.34
C VAL A 127 -3.67 8.92 10.94
N ILE A 128 -4.56 9.22 11.87
CA ILE A 128 -6.02 9.21 11.67
C ILE A 128 -6.53 10.65 11.76
N PRO A 129 -7.14 11.21 10.71
CA PRO A 129 -7.70 12.55 10.74
C PRO A 129 -9.02 12.60 11.52
N ASP A 130 -9.34 13.75 12.10
CA ASP A 130 -10.60 13.97 12.84
C ASP A 130 -11.84 13.88 11.92
N ASP A 131 -11.68 14.19 10.63
CA ASP A 131 -12.70 14.19 9.58
C ASP A 131 -12.63 12.98 8.66
N LEU A 132 -12.35 11.81 9.22
CA LEU A 132 -12.23 10.56 8.45
C LEU A 132 -13.52 10.23 7.67
N GLU A 133 -13.39 10.04 6.38
CA GLU A 133 -14.50 9.74 5.48
C GLU A 133 -14.67 8.24 5.25
N LEU A 134 -15.89 7.84 4.87
CA LEU A 134 -16.14 6.51 4.29
C LEU A 134 -15.74 6.50 2.82
N SER A 135 -15.15 5.40 2.37
CA SER A 135 -14.88 5.18 0.97
C SER A 135 -16.21 5.08 0.19
N ARG A 136 -16.22 5.69 -1.00
CA ARG A 136 -17.39 5.62 -1.88
C ARG A 136 -17.69 4.16 -2.28
N VAL A 137 -18.93 3.76 -2.15
CA VAL A 137 -19.39 2.50 -2.71
C VAL A 137 -19.49 2.58 -4.24
N PRO A 138 -19.27 1.48 -4.97
CA PRO A 138 -19.49 1.46 -6.42
C PRO A 138 -20.97 1.69 -6.76
N SER A 139 -21.22 2.38 -7.87
CA SER A 139 -22.55 2.54 -8.42
C SER A 139 -23.05 1.23 -9.06
N GLU A 140 -24.38 1.11 -9.26
CA GLU A 140 -24.97 -0.04 -9.96
C GLU A 140 -24.36 -0.23 -11.37
N ALA A 141 -24.14 0.87 -12.09
CA ALA A 141 -23.52 0.82 -13.42
C ALA A 141 -22.08 0.27 -13.37
N GLU A 142 -21.29 0.64 -12.38
CA GLU A 142 -19.93 0.09 -12.19
C GLU A 142 -19.98 -1.40 -11.84
N LEU A 143 -20.93 -1.82 -11.01
CA LEU A 143 -21.12 -3.24 -10.67
C LEU A 143 -21.53 -4.07 -11.89
N GLU A 144 -22.39 -3.57 -12.77
CA GLU A 144 -22.74 -4.24 -14.01
C GLU A 144 -21.56 -4.38 -14.97
N ILE A 145 -20.71 -3.34 -15.07
CA ILE A 145 -19.47 -3.40 -15.86
C ILE A 145 -18.52 -4.46 -15.28
N ILE A 146 -18.36 -4.51 -13.95
CA ILE A 146 -17.53 -5.52 -13.30
C ILE A 146 -18.01 -6.94 -13.63
N LYS A 147 -19.31 -7.21 -13.62
CA LYS A 147 -19.86 -8.53 -13.99
C LYS A 147 -19.53 -8.91 -15.45
N ILE A 148 -19.49 -7.94 -16.36
CA ILE A 148 -19.13 -8.18 -17.76
C ILE A 148 -17.65 -8.47 -17.93
N ILE A 149 -16.78 -7.73 -17.21
CA ILE A 149 -15.31 -7.84 -17.32
C ILE A 149 -14.79 -9.07 -16.57
N ASP A 150 -15.38 -9.37 -15.42
CA ASP A 150 -14.98 -10.46 -14.53
C ASP A 150 -16.16 -11.45 -14.28
N PRO A 151 -16.60 -12.17 -15.33
CA PRO A 151 -17.73 -13.09 -15.24
C PRO A 151 -17.43 -14.32 -14.37
N THR A 152 -16.17 -14.63 -14.12
CA THR A 152 -15.70 -15.76 -13.28
C THR A 152 -15.40 -15.34 -11.85
N GLU A 153 -15.64 -14.08 -11.51
CA GLU A 153 -15.48 -13.51 -10.17
C GLU A 153 -14.08 -13.68 -9.57
N LEU A 154 -13.03 -13.62 -10.43
CA LEU A 154 -11.63 -13.74 -10.01
C LEU A 154 -11.23 -12.70 -8.95
N ARG A 155 -11.89 -11.54 -8.91
CA ARG A 155 -11.68 -10.51 -7.88
C ARG A 155 -11.78 -11.03 -6.44
N TYR A 156 -12.62 -12.04 -6.20
CA TYR A 156 -12.75 -12.64 -4.87
C TYR A 156 -11.59 -13.55 -4.47
N SER A 157 -10.72 -13.92 -5.42
CA SER A 157 -9.49 -14.65 -5.11
C SER A 157 -8.38 -13.77 -4.55
N GLU A 158 -8.47 -12.44 -4.75
CA GLU A 158 -7.46 -11.47 -4.31
C GLU A 158 -7.64 -11.03 -2.86
N VAL A 159 -8.89 -11.02 -2.37
CA VAL A 159 -9.23 -10.65 -0.99
C VAL A 159 -9.85 -11.87 -0.34
N GLN A 160 -9.20 -12.38 0.70
CA GLN A 160 -9.78 -13.47 1.49
C GLN A 160 -10.95 -12.92 2.32
N ASP A 161 -12.05 -13.63 2.34
CA ASP A 161 -13.14 -13.34 3.25
C ASP A 161 -12.61 -13.38 4.69
N VAL A 162 -12.83 -12.30 5.42
CA VAL A 162 -12.42 -12.13 6.82
C VAL A 162 -13.47 -12.80 7.71
#